data_f4f2d2482ffd74f18c67ec2310f70ddb
#
_entry.id   f4f2d2482ffd74f18c67ec2310f70ddb
#
_cell.length_a   1.000
_cell.length_b   1.000
_cell.length_c   1.000
_cell.angle_alpha   90.00
_cell.angle_beta   90.00
_cell.angle_gamma   90.00
#
_symmetry.space_group_name_H-M   'P 1'
#
loop_
_entity.id
_entity.type
_entity.pdbx_description
1 polymer ?
#
loop_
_entity_poly.entity_id
_entity_poly.type
_entity_poly.pdbx_seq_one_letter_code
_entity_poly.pdbx_strand_id
1 'polypeptide(L)'
;MVAFDDSKQERKYEQLRETEEEDAMKMLSQKYGLPYVDLTTLPINSDGLILLTESVAREAAMAIFNRINKAIDVAVHNPDAPQTRAALEMLTSRGFVPSLYLVSNKSLNFAWD
;
A
#
# COMPACT_ATOMS: atom_id res chain seq x y z
N MET A 1 -9.82 -20.55 -38.83
CA MET A 1 -9.01 -19.81 -37.87
C MET A 1 -9.60 -19.91 -36.48
N VAL A 2 -8.84 -20.37 -35.58
CA VAL A 2 -9.31 -20.39 -34.21
C VAL A 2 -9.30 -18.99 -33.67
N ALA A 3 -10.44 -18.51 -33.22
CA ALA A 3 -10.49 -17.25 -32.54
C ALA A 3 -9.74 -17.42 -31.22
N PHE A 4 -8.61 -16.76 -31.09
CA PHE A 4 -7.92 -16.71 -29.82
C PHE A 4 -8.79 -15.99 -28.81
N ASP A 5 -8.97 -16.61 -27.68
CA ASP A 5 -9.62 -15.95 -26.58
C ASP A 5 -8.58 -15.00 -25.92
N ASP A 6 -8.42 -13.84 -26.55
CA ASP A 6 -7.47 -12.82 -26.11
C ASP A 6 -7.72 -12.41 -24.67
N SER A 7 -8.97 -12.46 -24.22
CA SER A 7 -9.30 -12.11 -22.84
C SER A 7 -8.75 -13.09 -21.81
N LYS A 8 -8.62 -14.38 -22.16
CA LYS A 8 -7.97 -15.36 -21.28
C LYS A 8 -6.47 -15.13 -21.18
N GLN A 9 -5.82 -14.79 -22.29
CA GLN A 9 -4.40 -14.49 -22.30
C GLN A 9 -4.10 -13.21 -21.53
N GLU A 10 -4.90 -12.17 -21.71
CA GLU A 10 -4.76 -10.92 -20.97
C GLU A 10 -4.86 -11.13 -19.48
N ARG A 11 -5.86 -11.91 -19.01
CA ARG A 11 -6.02 -12.24 -17.59
C ARG A 11 -4.82 -12.99 -17.04
N LYS A 12 -4.26 -13.89 -17.82
CA LYS A 12 -3.09 -14.67 -17.43
C LYS A 12 -1.86 -13.77 -17.24
N TYR A 13 -1.66 -12.83 -18.16
CA TYR A 13 -0.57 -11.85 -18.05
C TYR A 13 -0.76 -10.91 -16.86
N GLU A 14 -1.97 -10.44 -16.61
CA GLU A 14 -2.27 -9.61 -15.46
C GLU A 14 -2.00 -10.32 -14.15
N GLN A 15 -2.40 -11.59 -14.04
CA GLN A 15 -2.14 -12.40 -12.85
C GLN A 15 -0.63 -12.61 -12.63
N LEU A 16 0.13 -12.82 -13.70
CA LEU A 16 1.57 -12.94 -13.60
C LEU A 16 2.23 -11.67 -13.12
N ARG A 17 1.80 -10.50 -13.65
CA ARG A 17 2.32 -9.21 -13.20
C ARG A 17 2.01 -8.95 -11.75
N GLU A 18 0.79 -9.23 -11.30
CA GLU A 18 0.39 -9.08 -9.90
C GLU A 18 1.24 -9.96 -8.99
N THR A 19 1.47 -11.21 -9.39
CA THR A 19 2.30 -12.13 -8.64
C THR A 19 3.75 -11.64 -8.57
N GLU A 20 4.29 -11.15 -9.68
CA GLU A 20 5.65 -10.60 -9.72
C GLU A 20 5.78 -9.38 -8.83
N GLU A 21 4.80 -8.48 -8.82
CA GLU A 21 4.78 -7.31 -7.94
C GLU A 21 4.75 -7.73 -6.47
N GLU A 22 3.89 -8.69 -6.12
CA GLU A 22 3.79 -9.19 -4.74
C GLU A 22 5.11 -9.83 -4.29
N ASP A 23 5.73 -10.63 -5.15
CA ASP A 23 7.02 -11.27 -4.85
C ASP A 23 8.13 -10.23 -4.68
N ALA A 24 8.16 -9.21 -5.54
CA ALA A 24 9.11 -8.12 -5.43
C ALA A 24 8.94 -7.35 -4.12
N MET A 25 7.71 -7.09 -3.71
CA MET A 25 7.43 -6.40 -2.44
C MET A 25 7.85 -7.23 -1.23
N LYS A 26 7.69 -8.56 -1.30
CA LYS A 26 8.17 -9.45 -0.24
C LYS A 26 9.69 -9.40 -0.10
N MET A 27 10.41 -9.34 -1.22
CA MET A 27 11.86 -9.20 -1.21
C MET A 27 12.28 -7.85 -0.62
N LEU A 28 11.60 -6.77 -0.98
CA LEU A 28 11.84 -5.44 -0.44
C LEU A 28 11.53 -5.38 1.06
N SER A 29 10.53 -6.11 1.52
CA SER A 29 10.20 -6.24 2.93
C SER A 29 11.39 -6.74 3.73
N GLN A 30 12.10 -7.74 3.22
CA GLN A 30 13.32 -8.24 3.86
C GLN A 30 14.43 -7.20 3.84
N LYS A 31 14.59 -6.49 2.73
CA LYS A 31 15.63 -5.46 2.57
C LYS A 31 15.44 -4.30 3.53
N TYR A 32 14.22 -3.81 3.70
CA TYR A 32 13.92 -2.68 4.56
C TYR A 32 13.65 -3.08 6.02
N GLY A 33 13.51 -4.37 6.29
CA GLY A 33 13.14 -4.85 7.62
C GLY A 33 11.72 -4.45 8.04
N LEU A 34 10.84 -4.21 7.06
CA LEU A 34 9.44 -3.87 7.29
C LEU A 34 8.55 -5.04 6.92
N PRO A 35 7.51 -5.35 7.70
CA PRO A 35 6.58 -6.41 7.32
C PRO A 35 5.78 -6.02 6.07
N TYR A 36 5.49 -7.00 5.25
CA TYR A 36 4.63 -6.85 4.08
C TYR A 36 3.17 -7.09 4.48
N VAL A 37 2.25 -6.28 3.93
CA VAL A 37 0.83 -6.47 4.17
C VAL A 37 0.06 -6.48 2.85
N ASP A 38 -1.02 -7.26 2.83
CA ASP A 38 -1.99 -7.28 1.73
C ASP A 38 -3.30 -6.66 2.26
N LEU A 39 -3.59 -5.44 1.83
CA LEU A 39 -4.76 -4.70 2.30
C LEU A 39 -6.08 -5.27 1.78
N THR A 40 -6.02 -6.16 0.79
CA THR A 40 -7.23 -6.82 0.28
C THR A 40 -7.75 -7.90 1.23
N THR A 41 -6.92 -8.38 2.15
CA THR A 41 -7.25 -9.45 3.10
C THR A 41 -7.42 -8.98 4.53
N LEU A 42 -7.09 -7.73 4.83
CA LEU A 42 -7.16 -7.16 6.17
C LEU A 42 -8.37 -6.26 6.34
N PRO A 43 -9.00 -6.22 7.52
CA PRO A 43 -10.00 -5.21 7.81
C PRO A 43 -9.34 -3.84 7.85
N ILE A 44 -9.90 -2.89 7.10
CA ILE A 44 -9.38 -1.52 7.02
C ILE A 44 -10.25 -0.64 7.91
N ASN A 45 -9.61 0.07 8.85
CA ASN A 45 -10.28 0.99 9.73
C ASN A 45 -10.39 2.36 9.04
N SER A 46 -11.61 2.80 8.78
CA SER A 46 -11.84 4.08 8.11
C SER A 46 -11.34 5.29 8.90
N ASP A 47 -11.24 5.19 10.23
CA ASP A 47 -10.69 6.27 11.07
C ASP A 47 -9.21 6.53 10.76
N GLY A 48 -8.48 5.51 10.30
CA GLY A 48 -7.12 5.69 9.81
C GLY A 48 -7.10 6.36 8.44
N LEU A 49 -7.93 5.91 7.52
CA LEU A 49 -7.95 6.43 6.15
C LEU A 49 -8.25 7.92 6.06
N ILE A 50 -9.04 8.46 6.97
CA ILE A 50 -9.42 9.89 6.95
C ILE A 50 -8.34 10.83 7.49
N LEU A 51 -7.26 10.30 8.06
CA LEU A 51 -6.17 11.14 8.58
C LEU A 51 -5.39 11.84 7.47
N LEU A 52 -5.43 11.31 6.27
CA LEU A 52 -4.83 11.92 5.08
C LEU A 52 -5.92 12.18 4.04
N THR A 53 -5.80 13.29 3.32
CA THR A 53 -6.64 13.49 2.15
C THR A 53 -6.26 12.46 1.09
N GLU A 54 -7.20 12.11 0.21
CA GLU A 54 -6.92 11.17 -0.88
C GLU A 54 -5.77 11.64 -1.77
N SER A 55 -5.70 12.95 -2.07
CA SER A 55 -4.60 13.54 -2.83
C SER A 55 -3.25 13.27 -2.20
N VAL A 56 -3.11 13.55 -0.90
CA VAL A 56 -1.84 13.36 -0.19
C VAL A 56 -1.50 11.88 -0.11
N ALA A 57 -2.48 11.04 0.17
CA ALA A 57 -2.26 9.59 0.25
C ALA A 57 -1.77 9.02 -1.08
N ARG A 58 -2.36 9.45 -2.19
CA ARG A 58 -1.95 9.00 -3.53
C ARG A 58 -0.56 9.51 -3.91
N GLU A 59 -0.25 10.77 -3.64
CA GLU A 59 1.08 11.33 -3.90
C GLU A 59 2.16 10.62 -3.08
N ALA A 60 1.88 10.34 -1.83
CA ALA A 60 2.81 9.66 -0.94
C ALA A 60 2.83 8.14 -1.14
N ALA A 61 1.91 7.60 -1.94
CA ALA A 61 1.73 6.15 -2.15
C ALA A 61 1.65 5.41 -0.82
N MET A 62 0.71 5.83 0.04
CA MET A 62 0.54 5.28 1.38
C MET A 62 -0.92 5.27 1.79
N ALA A 63 -1.25 4.40 2.75
CA ALA A 63 -2.58 4.33 3.35
C ALA A 63 -2.45 4.03 4.83
N ILE A 64 -3.15 4.79 5.66
CA ILE A 64 -3.25 4.51 7.09
C ILE A 64 -4.45 3.58 7.25
N PHE A 65 -4.19 2.30 7.50
CA PHE A 65 -5.25 1.30 7.49
C PHE A 65 -5.75 0.89 8.87
N ASN A 66 -5.10 1.37 9.92
CA ASN A 66 -5.56 1.14 11.28
C ASN A 66 -5.15 2.31 12.17
N ARG A 67 -5.98 2.58 13.18
CA ARG A 67 -5.71 3.64 14.17
C ARG A 67 -6.28 3.24 15.52
N ILE A 68 -5.43 3.31 16.53
CA ILE A 68 -5.84 3.17 17.95
C ILE A 68 -5.24 4.37 18.67
N ASN A 69 -6.07 5.38 18.98
CA ASN A 69 -5.63 6.66 19.55
C ASN A 69 -4.59 7.33 18.66
N LYS A 70 -3.36 7.46 19.13
CA LYS A 70 -2.24 8.03 18.36
C LYS A 70 -1.37 6.99 17.65
N ALA A 71 -1.57 5.71 17.94
CA ALA A 71 -0.88 4.63 17.26
C ALA A 71 -1.56 4.34 15.92
N ILE A 72 -0.81 4.41 14.84
CA ILE A 72 -1.34 4.19 13.48
C ILE A 72 -0.51 3.14 12.76
N ASP A 73 -1.18 2.33 11.95
CA ASP A 73 -0.53 1.38 11.05
C ASP A 73 -0.58 1.95 9.63
N VAL A 74 0.59 2.15 9.03
CA VAL A 74 0.75 2.84 7.75
C VAL A 74 1.34 1.89 6.72
N ALA A 75 0.61 1.67 5.64
CA ALA A 75 1.11 0.92 4.50
C ALA A 75 1.79 1.87 3.53
N VAL A 76 3.04 1.59 3.15
CA VAL A 76 3.83 2.42 2.25
C VAL A 76 4.37 1.56 1.10
N HIS A 77 4.35 2.11 -0.11
CA HIS A 77 4.91 1.41 -1.27
C HIS A 77 6.42 1.60 -1.35
N ASN A 78 6.90 2.82 -1.07
CA ASN A 78 8.33 3.13 -1.06
C ASN A 78 8.65 4.02 0.14
N PRO A 79 9.24 3.44 1.22
CA PRO A 79 9.53 4.20 2.43
C PRO A 79 10.60 5.29 2.23
N ASP A 80 11.36 5.24 1.14
CA ASP A 80 12.42 6.22 0.85
C ASP A 80 11.94 7.39 -0.02
N ALA A 81 10.71 7.33 -0.57
CA ALA A 81 10.19 8.40 -1.41
C ALA A 81 10.04 9.71 -0.61
N PRO A 82 10.43 10.87 -1.18
CA PRO A 82 10.34 12.15 -0.46
C PRO A 82 8.92 12.50 -0.01
N GLN A 83 7.92 12.23 -0.84
CA GLN A 83 6.52 12.49 -0.51
C GLN A 83 6.04 11.63 0.65
N THR A 84 6.48 10.37 0.68
CA THR A 84 6.17 9.43 1.78
C THR A 84 6.78 9.92 3.08
N ARG A 85 8.04 10.31 3.06
CA ARG A 85 8.74 10.84 4.24
C ARG A 85 8.10 12.12 4.74
N ALA A 86 7.73 13.03 3.85
CA ALA A 86 7.09 14.28 4.22
C ALA A 86 5.74 14.04 4.91
N ALA A 87 4.94 13.10 4.39
CA ALA A 87 3.66 12.75 5.00
C ALA A 87 3.84 12.12 6.39
N LEU A 88 4.84 11.24 6.54
CA LEU A 88 5.15 10.63 7.83
C LEU A 88 5.63 11.65 8.86
N GLU A 89 6.48 12.60 8.45
CA GLU A 89 6.93 13.69 9.32
C GLU A 89 5.77 14.56 9.79
N MET A 90 4.83 14.87 8.90
CA MET A 90 3.63 15.61 9.23
C MET A 90 2.80 14.89 10.30
N LEU A 91 2.59 13.58 10.13
CA LEU A 91 1.84 12.76 11.08
C LEU A 91 2.55 12.71 12.44
N THR A 92 3.87 12.52 12.43
CA THR A 92 4.68 12.49 13.65
C THR A 92 4.62 13.84 14.36
N SER A 93 4.64 14.95 13.64
CA SER A 93 4.55 16.29 14.21
C SER A 93 3.19 16.55 14.88
N ARG A 94 2.15 15.82 14.47
CA ARG A 94 0.82 15.88 15.08
C ARG A 94 0.68 14.94 16.27
N GLY A 95 1.73 14.24 16.65
CA GLY A 95 1.74 13.33 17.79
C GLY A 95 1.36 11.89 17.46
N PHE A 96 1.21 11.53 16.20
CA PHE A 96 0.94 10.15 15.81
C PHE A 96 2.23 9.31 15.86
N VAL A 97 2.07 8.04 16.19
CA VAL A 97 3.18 7.07 16.24
C VAL A 97 2.95 6.02 15.16
N PRO A 98 3.61 6.14 14.00
CA PRO A 98 3.39 5.24 12.89
C PRO A 98 4.17 3.94 13.02
N SER A 99 3.52 2.82 12.71
CA SER A 99 4.15 1.54 12.43
C SER A 99 4.06 1.31 10.93
N LEU A 100 5.19 1.07 10.29
CA LEU A 100 5.28 0.99 8.84
C LEU A 100 5.18 -0.45 8.34
N TYR A 101 4.47 -0.61 7.23
CA TYR A 101 4.31 -1.87 6.51
C TYR A 101 4.52 -1.60 5.03
N LEU A 102 5.14 -2.55 4.33
CA LEU A 102 5.24 -2.46 2.87
C LEU A 102 3.98 -3.00 2.21
N VAL A 103 3.61 -2.39 1.09
CA VAL A 103 2.37 -2.70 0.39
C VAL A 103 2.57 -2.57 -1.13
N SER A 104 1.87 -3.38 -1.90
CA SER A 104 1.84 -3.27 -3.35
C SER A 104 0.92 -2.13 -3.80
N ASN A 105 1.11 -1.63 -5.03
CA ASN A 105 0.23 -0.64 -5.63
C ASN A 105 -1.21 -1.14 -5.75
N LYS A 106 -1.39 -2.41 -6.04
CA LYS A 106 -2.71 -3.04 -6.12
C LYS A 106 -3.45 -2.92 -4.79
N SER A 107 -2.78 -3.22 -3.68
CA SER A 107 -3.35 -3.11 -2.34
C SER A 107 -3.71 -1.66 -2.01
N LEU A 108 -2.86 -0.69 -2.37
CA LEU A 108 -3.15 0.72 -2.15
C LEU A 108 -4.39 1.16 -2.92
N ASN A 109 -4.49 0.80 -4.19
CA ASN A 109 -5.65 1.13 -5.02
C ASN A 109 -6.94 0.55 -4.43
N PHE A 110 -6.87 -0.65 -3.90
CA PHE A 110 -7.99 -1.27 -3.20
C PHE A 110 -8.41 -0.47 -1.96
N ALA A 111 -7.46 -0.02 -1.16
CA ALA A 111 -7.75 0.72 0.07
C ALA A 111 -8.34 2.11 -0.21
N TRP A 112 -7.91 2.76 -1.30
CA TRP A 112 -8.39 4.09 -1.67
C TRP A 112 -9.79 4.06 -2.33
N ASP A 113 -10.16 2.94 -2.91
CA ASP A 113 -11.49 2.75 -3.52
C ASP A 113 -12.52 2.30 -2.47
#